data_7909213f462cd156447d9e9c280915f4
#
_entry.id   7909213f462cd156447d9e9c280915f4
#
_cell.length_a   1.000
_cell.length_b   1.000
_cell.length_c   1.000
_cell.angle_alpha   90.00
_cell.angle_beta   90.00
_cell.angle_gamma   90.00
#
_symmetry.space_group_name_H-M   'P 1'
#
loop_
_entity.id
_entity.type
_entity.pdbx_description
1 polymer ?
#
loop_
_entity_poly.entity_id
_entity_poly.type
_entity_poly.pdbx_seq_one_letter_code
_entity_poly.pdbx_strand_id
1 'polypeptide(L)'
;VYAQAGMADREAEKPIERNTIFRLYSMTKPITAVAAMILMERGMLDLYEPVADILPAFAHQKVERDGKLYTPERPILMHDLLAMTSGLVYPEEQTMGGRAVTKVSEEACARLESDHPVSTQEMAEKIAACPLVFAPGTSWQYVGKPAAGNAAVDRTGRVYLCKFYAEMCGT
;
A
#
# COMPACT_ATOMS: atom_id res chain seq x y z
N VAL A 1 -15.95 2.82 -27.72
CA VAL A 1 -16.50 1.48 -27.99
C VAL A 1 -16.65 0.77 -26.65
N TYR A 2 -17.85 0.21 -26.38
CA TYR A 2 -18.11 -0.61 -25.20
C TYR A 2 -18.43 -2.04 -25.68
N ALA A 3 -17.82 -3.01 -25.05
CA ALA A 3 -18.08 -4.43 -25.28
C ALA A 3 -18.08 -5.17 -23.95
N GLN A 4 -18.94 -6.14 -23.80
CA GLN A 4 -19.04 -7.01 -22.63
C GLN A 4 -19.21 -8.46 -23.08
N ALA A 5 -18.66 -9.39 -22.29
CA ALA A 5 -18.79 -10.81 -22.50
C ALA A 5 -18.61 -11.58 -21.19
N GLY A 6 -19.31 -12.67 -21.02
CA GLY A 6 -19.21 -13.58 -19.86
C GLY A 6 -20.19 -13.26 -18.73
N MET A 7 -20.02 -13.97 -17.61
CA MET A 7 -20.86 -13.91 -16.43
C MET A 7 -20.13 -13.24 -15.27
N ALA A 8 -20.81 -12.35 -14.56
CA ALA A 8 -20.36 -11.79 -13.29
C ALA A 8 -20.47 -12.83 -12.15
N ASP A 9 -21.49 -13.68 -12.23
CA ASP A 9 -21.73 -14.80 -11.32
C ASP A 9 -22.25 -15.97 -12.16
N ARG A 10 -21.51 -17.08 -12.17
CA ARG A 10 -21.84 -18.26 -12.98
C ARG A 10 -22.94 -19.09 -12.34
N GLU A 11 -22.94 -19.20 -11.02
CA GLU A 11 -23.90 -19.97 -10.24
C GLU A 11 -25.28 -19.32 -10.28
N ALA A 12 -25.31 -17.99 -10.24
CA ALA A 12 -26.54 -17.21 -10.33
C ALA A 12 -26.92 -16.85 -11.78
N GLU A 13 -26.21 -17.34 -12.78
CA GLU A 13 -26.41 -17.04 -14.21
C GLU A 13 -26.46 -15.51 -14.51
N LYS A 14 -25.78 -14.70 -13.71
CA LYS A 14 -25.79 -13.24 -13.81
C LYS A 14 -24.74 -12.78 -14.85
N PRO A 15 -25.16 -12.16 -15.96
CA PRO A 15 -24.21 -11.68 -16.97
C PRO A 15 -23.41 -10.47 -16.46
N ILE A 16 -22.25 -10.23 -17.08
CA ILE A 16 -21.52 -8.97 -16.90
C ILE A 16 -22.33 -7.83 -17.52
N GLU A 17 -22.51 -6.77 -16.78
CA GLU A 17 -23.18 -5.54 -17.19
C GLU A 17 -22.21 -4.35 -17.12
N ARG A 18 -22.63 -3.21 -17.68
CA ARG A 18 -21.82 -1.99 -17.71
C ARG A 18 -21.42 -1.47 -16.32
N ASN A 19 -22.25 -1.72 -15.32
CA ASN A 19 -22.06 -1.32 -13.93
C ASN A 19 -21.53 -2.46 -13.04
N THR A 20 -21.09 -3.57 -13.62
CA THR A 20 -20.45 -4.66 -12.87
C THR A 20 -19.17 -4.16 -12.20
N ILE A 21 -19.06 -4.37 -10.90
CA ILE A 21 -17.90 -3.98 -10.12
C ILE A 21 -16.87 -5.11 -10.16
N PHE A 22 -15.63 -4.76 -10.50
CA PHE A 22 -14.50 -5.69 -10.52
C PHE A 22 -13.49 -5.33 -9.43
N ARG A 23 -12.96 -6.34 -8.74
CA ARG A 23 -11.78 -6.19 -7.88
C ARG A 23 -10.55 -6.14 -8.77
N LEU A 24 -9.86 -4.99 -8.80
CA LEU A 24 -8.72 -4.78 -9.70
C LEU A 24 -7.40 -5.32 -9.15
N TYR A 25 -7.32 -5.58 -7.83
CA TYR A 25 -6.11 -6.08 -7.17
C TYR A 25 -4.88 -5.22 -7.55
N SER A 26 -3.78 -5.85 -7.94
CA SER A 26 -2.54 -5.14 -8.31
C SER A 26 -2.67 -4.20 -9.51
N MET A 27 -3.73 -4.30 -10.30
CA MET A 27 -4.02 -3.33 -11.37
C MET A 27 -4.39 -1.94 -10.82
N THR A 28 -4.64 -1.80 -9.54
CA THR A 28 -4.79 -0.51 -8.86
C THR A 28 -3.47 0.26 -8.83
N LYS A 29 -2.31 -0.41 -8.81
CA LYS A 29 -0.99 0.25 -8.78
C LYS A 29 -0.76 1.22 -9.94
N PRO A 30 -0.99 0.83 -11.21
CA PRO A 30 -0.89 1.77 -12.32
C PRO A 30 -1.83 2.97 -12.19
N ILE A 31 -3.06 2.76 -11.72
CA ILE A 31 -4.04 3.86 -11.53
C ILE A 31 -3.52 4.85 -10.47
N THR A 32 -3.00 4.34 -9.35
CA THR A 32 -2.41 5.17 -8.30
C THR A 32 -1.15 5.88 -8.78
N ALA A 33 -0.29 5.19 -9.54
CA ALA A 33 0.91 5.79 -10.11
C ALA A 33 0.57 6.94 -11.07
N VAL A 34 -0.45 6.78 -11.93
CA VAL A 34 -0.93 7.86 -12.81
C VAL A 34 -1.43 9.05 -11.98
N ALA A 35 -2.17 8.80 -10.90
CA ALA A 35 -2.63 9.89 -10.02
C ALA A 35 -1.45 10.65 -9.39
N ALA A 36 -0.40 9.94 -8.94
CA ALA A 36 0.82 10.56 -8.43
C ALA A 36 1.54 11.39 -9.52
N MET A 37 1.64 10.86 -10.75
CA MET A 37 2.25 11.59 -11.87
C MET A 37 1.47 12.85 -12.23
N ILE A 38 0.14 12.84 -12.18
CA ILE A 38 -0.67 14.05 -12.39
C ILE A 38 -0.38 15.12 -11.34
N LEU A 39 -0.18 14.72 -10.09
CA LEU A 39 0.21 15.68 -9.03
C LEU A 39 1.62 16.23 -9.26
N MET A 40 2.54 15.39 -9.69
CA MET A 40 3.90 15.80 -10.05
C MET A 40 3.87 16.82 -11.19
N GLU A 41 3.13 16.57 -12.27
CA GLU A 41 2.95 17.53 -13.39
C GLU A 41 2.38 18.87 -12.93
N ARG A 42 1.57 18.87 -11.88
CA ARG A 42 0.98 20.09 -11.28
C ARG A 42 1.90 20.76 -10.26
N GLY A 43 3.10 20.25 -10.03
CA GLY A 43 4.03 20.76 -9.03
C GLY A 43 3.56 20.58 -7.57
N MET A 44 2.64 19.63 -7.33
CA MET A 44 2.08 19.32 -6.01
C MET A 44 2.76 18.13 -5.33
N LEU A 45 3.63 17.44 -6.03
CA LEU A 45 4.37 16.26 -5.57
C LEU A 45 5.75 16.24 -6.24
N ASP A 46 6.80 15.95 -5.46
CA ASP A 46 8.12 15.65 -5.99
C ASP A 46 8.45 14.17 -5.74
N LEU A 47 8.99 13.49 -6.75
CA LEU A 47 9.39 12.08 -6.62
C LEU A 47 10.52 11.88 -5.62
N TYR A 48 11.35 12.89 -5.41
CA TYR A 48 12.51 12.86 -4.51
C TYR A 48 12.22 13.50 -3.15
N GLU A 49 10.99 13.96 -2.89
CA GLU A 49 10.64 14.40 -1.55
C GLU A 49 10.46 13.21 -0.59
N PRO A 50 10.86 13.37 0.68
CA PRO A 50 10.61 12.37 1.71
C PRO A 50 9.12 12.10 1.90
N VAL A 51 8.73 10.82 1.99
CA VAL A 51 7.36 10.44 2.35
C VAL A 51 6.94 11.06 3.70
N ALA A 52 7.91 11.27 4.59
CA ALA A 52 7.70 11.87 5.91
C ALA A 52 7.18 13.32 5.85
N ASP A 53 7.46 14.05 4.78
CA ASP A 53 6.97 15.43 4.61
C ASP A 53 5.45 15.46 4.36
N ILE A 54 4.90 14.38 3.80
CA ILE A 54 3.45 14.21 3.56
C ILE A 54 2.80 13.40 4.69
N LEU A 55 3.48 12.34 5.15
CA LEU A 55 3.03 11.42 6.19
C LEU A 55 4.07 11.35 7.32
N PRO A 56 3.99 12.24 8.34
CA PRO A 56 5.01 12.37 9.39
C PRO A 56 5.33 11.07 10.13
N ALA A 57 4.42 10.11 10.18
CA ALA A 57 4.66 8.80 10.77
C ALA A 57 5.86 8.07 10.15
N PHE A 58 6.25 8.39 8.91
CA PHE A 58 7.40 7.82 8.22
C PHE A 58 8.75 8.45 8.60
N ALA A 59 8.78 9.46 9.49
CA ALA A 59 10.02 10.16 9.87
C ALA A 59 11.02 9.29 10.66
N HIS A 60 10.56 8.22 11.32
CA HIS A 60 11.35 7.44 12.26
C HIS A 60 11.50 5.97 11.85
N GLN A 61 11.55 5.69 10.57
CA GLN A 61 11.71 4.35 10.03
C GLN A 61 12.98 3.66 10.55
N LYS A 62 12.87 2.36 10.78
CA LYS A 62 13.99 1.48 11.15
C LYS A 62 14.12 0.38 10.12
N VAL A 63 15.34 -0.05 9.87
CA VAL A 63 15.67 -1.17 8.99
C VAL A 63 16.13 -2.34 9.83
N GLU A 64 15.60 -3.52 9.55
CA GLU A 64 16.10 -4.77 10.14
C GLU A 64 17.35 -5.25 9.40
N ARG A 65 18.39 -5.58 10.15
CA ARG A 65 19.57 -6.30 9.68
C ARG A 65 20.10 -7.19 10.79
N ASP A 66 20.23 -8.47 10.52
CA ASP A 66 20.75 -9.47 11.47
C ASP A 66 20.04 -9.46 12.85
N GLY A 67 18.70 -9.33 12.82
CA GLY A 67 17.86 -9.28 14.01
C GLY A 67 17.99 -8.01 14.86
N LYS A 68 18.61 -6.95 14.32
CA LYS A 68 18.73 -5.64 14.97
C LYS A 68 18.12 -4.55 14.11
N LEU A 69 17.70 -3.46 14.77
CA LEU A 69 17.09 -2.31 14.12
C LEU A 69 18.09 -1.17 14.01
N TYR A 70 18.24 -0.65 12.80
CA TYR A 70 19.11 0.49 12.47
C TYR A 70 18.29 1.63 11.88
N THR A 71 18.80 2.85 12.01
CA THR A 71 18.28 4.00 11.26
C THR A 71 18.83 3.93 9.83
N PRO A 72 17.97 4.00 8.81
CA PRO A 72 18.45 4.06 7.42
C PRO A 72 19.24 5.34 7.16
N GLU A 73 20.18 5.29 6.20
CA GLU A 73 21.02 6.44 5.82
C GLU A 73 20.21 7.59 5.21
N ARG A 74 19.07 7.28 4.60
CA ARG A 74 18.13 8.25 4.06
C ARG A 74 16.67 7.83 4.32
N PRO A 75 15.73 8.78 4.30
CA PRO A 75 14.32 8.46 4.39
C PRO A 75 13.82 7.74 3.14
N ILE A 76 12.60 7.17 3.25
CA ILE A 76 11.84 6.71 2.08
C ILE A 76 11.41 7.94 1.27
N LEU A 77 11.67 7.92 -0.03
CA LEU A 77 11.22 8.93 -0.99
C LEU A 77 9.95 8.47 -1.70
N MET A 78 9.19 9.40 -2.26
CA MET A 78 8.01 9.07 -3.08
C MET A 78 8.36 8.13 -4.23
N HIS A 79 9.52 8.33 -4.87
CA HIS A 79 10.07 7.41 -5.87
C HIS A 79 10.18 5.98 -5.38
N ASP A 80 10.64 5.76 -4.13
CA ASP A 80 10.83 4.41 -3.58
C ASP A 80 9.51 3.65 -3.45
N LEU A 81 8.42 4.35 -3.14
CA LEU A 81 7.09 3.73 -3.09
C LEU A 81 6.63 3.28 -4.48
N LEU A 82 6.81 4.13 -5.49
CA LEU A 82 6.41 3.84 -6.87
C LEU A 82 7.28 2.76 -7.52
N ALA A 83 8.58 2.77 -7.21
CA ALA A 83 9.56 1.81 -7.75
C ALA A 83 9.66 0.50 -6.95
N MET A 84 8.93 0.36 -5.83
CA MET A 84 9.02 -0.79 -4.92
C MET A 84 10.42 -1.00 -4.31
N THR A 85 11.11 0.09 -4.04
CA THR A 85 12.44 0.13 -3.42
C THR A 85 12.43 0.70 -2.00
N SER A 86 11.26 0.83 -1.39
CA SER A 86 11.09 1.46 -0.07
C SER A 86 11.56 0.59 1.10
N GLY A 87 11.65 -0.73 0.94
CA GLY A 87 11.91 -1.67 2.03
C GLY A 87 10.68 -2.02 2.86
N LEU A 88 9.51 -1.46 2.56
CA LEU A 88 8.24 -1.94 3.11
C LEU A 88 7.99 -3.38 2.66
N VAL A 89 7.33 -4.16 3.50
CA VAL A 89 7.13 -5.60 3.27
C VAL A 89 5.68 -5.99 3.49
N TYR A 90 5.29 -7.12 2.94
CA TYR A 90 3.99 -7.77 3.21
C TYR A 90 3.97 -8.52 4.54
N PRO A 91 2.77 -8.91 5.02
CA PRO A 91 2.64 -9.93 6.04
C PRO A 91 3.42 -11.19 5.66
N GLU A 92 4.40 -11.54 6.48
CA GLU A 92 5.20 -12.76 6.35
C GLU A 92 5.94 -13.03 7.69
N GLU A 93 6.45 -14.24 7.88
CA GLU A 93 6.97 -14.68 9.17
C GLU A 93 8.51 -14.62 9.26
N GLN A 94 9.21 -14.41 8.15
CA GLN A 94 10.66 -14.53 8.04
C GLN A 94 11.39 -13.35 8.67
N THR A 95 10.84 -12.14 8.53
CA THR A 95 11.46 -10.90 9.02
C THR A 95 10.69 -10.27 10.18
N MET A 96 11.33 -9.38 10.93
CA MET A 96 10.65 -8.60 11.99
C MET A 96 9.60 -7.67 11.36
N GLY A 97 9.93 -7.07 10.21
CA GLY A 97 9.03 -6.21 9.46
C GLY A 97 7.77 -6.95 9.02
N GLY A 98 7.95 -8.15 8.43
CA GLY A 98 6.83 -8.98 7.99
C GLY A 98 5.90 -9.38 9.12
N ARG A 99 6.46 -9.89 10.24
CA ARG A 99 5.67 -10.22 11.45
C ARG A 99 4.93 -9.01 12.03
N ALA A 100 5.55 -7.83 12.01
CA ALA A 100 4.90 -6.60 12.46
C ALA A 100 3.72 -6.23 11.55
N VAL A 101 3.90 -6.31 10.23
CA VAL A 101 2.84 -6.05 9.25
C VAL A 101 1.74 -7.12 9.33
N THR A 102 2.07 -8.39 9.64
CA THR A 102 1.06 -9.44 9.88
C THR A 102 0.10 -9.03 11.00
N LYS A 103 0.64 -8.60 12.15
CA LYS A 103 -0.19 -8.14 13.30
C LYS A 103 -1.07 -6.94 12.94
N VAL A 104 -0.52 -5.96 12.22
CA VAL A 104 -1.29 -4.80 11.73
C VAL A 104 -2.43 -5.25 10.83
N SER A 105 -2.17 -6.25 10.00
CA SER A 105 -3.14 -6.81 9.06
C SER A 105 -4.27 -7.56 9.76
N GLU A 106 -3.92 -8.40 10.73
CA GLU A 106 -4.88 -9.15 11.56
C GLU A 106 -5.79 -8.20 12.35
N GLU A 107 -5.22 -7.17 12.98
CA GLU A 107 -6.00 -6.14 13.66
C GLU A 107 -6.96 -5.43 12.71
N ALA A 108 -6.48 -5.08 11.54
CA ALA A 108 -7.29 -4.41 10.54
C ALA A 108 -8.45 -5.29 10.04
N CYS A 109 -8.19 -6.59 9.81
CA CYS A 109 -9.22 -7.55 9.43
C CYS A 109 -10.25 -7.74 10.54
N ALA A 110 -9.82 -7.86 11.79
CA ALA A 110 -10.72 -8.00 12.93
C ALA A 110 -11.66 -6.79 13.11
N ARG A 111 -11.24 -5.61 12.64
CA ARG A 111 -12.03 -4.37 12.72
C ARG A 111 -12.83 -4.05 11.46
N LEU A 112 -12.73 -4.87 10.40
CA LEU A 112 -13.34 -4.57 9.10
C LEU A 112 -14.86 -4.38 9.17
N GLU A 113 -15.55 -5.22 9.96
CA GLU A 113 -17.01 -5.17 10.14
C GLU A 113 -17.44 -4.51 11.46
N SER A 114 -16.50 -3.87 12.17
CA SER A 114 -16.80 -3.15 13.41
C SER A 114 -17.30 -1.73 13.13
N ASP A 115 -17.89 -1.09 14.17
CA ASP A 115 -18.30 0.32 14.11
C ASP A 115 -17.10 1.29 13.90
N HIS A 116 -15.87 0.79 14.05
CA HIS A 116 -14.64 1.55 13.91
C HIS A 116 -13.61 0.82 13.02
N PRO A 117 -13.90 0.69 11.72
CA PRO A 117 -12.92 0.10 10.79
C PRO A 117 -11.65 0.96 10.73
N VAL A 118 -10.51 0.32 10.52
CA VAL A 118 -9.22 1.04 10.39
C VAL A 118 -9.26 1.91 9.13
N SER A 119 -9.05 3.21 9.28
CA SER A 119 -8.99 4.13 8.14
C SER A 119 -7.70 3.93 7.33
N THR A 120 -7.69 4.43 6.08
CA THR A 120 -6.48 4.40 5.23
C THR A 120 -5.30 5.12 5.89
N GLN A 121 -5.56 6.25 6.54
CA GLN A 121 -4.53 7.01 7.25
C GLN A 121 -3.99 6.21 8.45
N GLU A 122 -4.86 5.71 9.32
CA GLU A 122 -4.47 4.87 10.46
C GLU A 122 -3.66 3.66 10.01
N MET A 123 -4.04 3.02 8.90
CA MET A 123 -3.29 1.92 8.33
C MET A 123 -1.89 2.36 7.88
N ALA A 124 -1.75 3.50 7.21
CA ALA A 124 -0.46 4.02 6.78
C ALA A 124 0.45 4.31 7.98
N GLU A 125 -0.10 4.90 9.04
CA GLU A 125 0.62 5.16 10.29
C GLU A 125 1.08 3.87 11.00
N LYS A 126 0.23 2.85 11.05
CA LYS A 126 0.58 1.53 11.60
C LYS A 126 1.67 0.82 10.78
N ILE A 127 1.60 0.90 9.45
CA ILE A 127 2.64 0.35 8.56
C ILE A 127 3.95 1.15 8.72
N ALA A 128 3.87 2.46 8.89
CA ALA A 128 5.04 3.30 9.14
C ALA A 128 5.79 2.92 10.43
N ALA A 129 5.12 2.36 11.40
CA ALA A 129 5.75 1.86 12.64
C ALA A 129 6.45 0.50 12.47
N CYS A 130 6.24 -0.20 11.35
CA CYS A 130 6.84 -1.50 11.09
C CYS A 130 8.28 -1.33 10.54
N PRO A 131 9.23 -2.20 10.95
CA PRO A 131 10.58 -2.18 10.40
C PRO A 131 10.62 -2.46 8.90
N LEU A 132 11.51 -1.79 8.19
CA LEU A 132 11.84 -2.08 6.80
C LEU A 132 12.72 -3.33 6.73
N VAL A 133 12.59 -4.10 5.66
CA VAL A 133 13.40 -5.32 5.43
C VAL A 133 14.71 -5.03 4.72
N PHE A 134 14.86 -3.86 4.12
CA PHE A 134 16.12 -3.32 3.58
C PHE A 134 16.08 -1.79 3.58
N ALA A 135 17.26 -1.16 3.46
CA ALA A 135 17.37 0.29 3.42
C ALA A 135 16.75 0.85 2.12
N PRO A 136 16.03 1.97 2.18
CA PRO A 136 15.38 2.56 1.01
C PRO A 136 16.33 2.74 -0.17
N GLY A 137 15.95 2.26 -1.34
CA GLY A 137 16.72 2.34 -2.58
C GLY A 137 17.86 1.32 -2.73
N THR A 138 18.10 0.45 -1.75
CA THR A 138 19.23 -0.52 -1.82
C THR A 138 18.84 -1.85 -2.43
N SER A 139 17.55 -2.16 -2.49
CA SER A 139 17.03 -3.40 -3.06
C SER A 139 15.65 -3.15 -3.66
N TRP A 140 15.18 -4.13 -4.41
CA TRP A 140 13.84 -4.17 -4.98
C TRP A 140 13.13 -5.41 -4.47
N GLN A 141 11.93 -5.23 -4.00
CA GLN A 141 11.08 -6.34 -3.62
C GLN A 141 9.68 -6.11 -4.15
N TYR A 142 9.27 -6.92 -5.12
CA TYR A 142 7.86 -7.00 -5.44
C TYR A 142 7.12 -7.52 -4.23
N VAL A 143 6.35 -6.69 -3.67
CA VAL A 143 5.48 -7.05 -2.58
C VAL A 143 4.39 -7.92 -3.20
N GLY A 144 4.59 -9.23 -3.19
CA GLY A 144 3.92 -10.23 -4.07
C GLY A 144 2.82 -11.06 -3.44
N LYS A 145 2.09 -10.56 -2.46
CA LYS A 145 0.72 -10.93 -2.07
C LYS A 145 0.10 -9.73 -1.36
N PRO A 146 -1.22 -9.51 -1.47
CA PRO A 146 -1.72 -8.17 -1.61
C PRO A 146 -1.64 -7.39 -0.31
N ALA A 147 -0.92 -6.33 -0.24
CA ALA A 147 -1.27 -5.29 0.70
C ALA A 147 -0.35 -4.13 0.94
N ALA A 148 0.79 -3.91 0.49
CA ALA A 148 1.45 -2.65 0.81
C ALA A 148 2.04 -1.98 -0.42
N GLY A 149 1.87 -0.69 -0.56
CA GLY A 149 2.56 0.10 -1.56
C GLY A 149 1.69 0.69 -2.67
N ASN A 150 0.39 0.78 -2.49
CA ASN A 150 -0.41 1.65 -3.32
C ASN A 150 -0.61 2.96 -2.57
N ALA A 151 -0.03 4.04 -3.09
CA ALA A 151 -0.38 5.36 -2.63
C ALA A 151 -1.74 5.75 -3.24
N ALA A 152 -2.68 6.16 -2.44
CA ALA A 152 -3.88 6.86 -2.89
C ALA A 152 -3.71 8.35 -2.60
N VAL A 153 -4.24 9.18 -3.48
CA VAL A 153 -4.19 10.61 -3.32
C VAL A 153 -5.61 11.12 -3.10
N ASP A 154 -5.83 11.84 -2.02
CA ASP A 154 -7.12 12.45 -1.76
C ASP A 154 -7.30 13.77 -2.55
N ARG A 155 -8.53 14.34 -2.47
CA ARG A 155 -8.86 15.59 -3.15
C ARG A 155 -8.09 16.81 -2.64
N THR A 156 -7.38 16.69 -1.51
CA THR A 156 -6.56 17.75 -0.93
C THR A 156 -5.08 17.62 -1.28
N GLY A 157 -4.72 16.61 -2.11
CA GLY A 157 -3.34 16.33 -2.50
C GLY A 157 -2.55 15.49 -1.49
N ARG A 158 -3.20 14.93 -0.47
CA ARG A 158 -2.55 14.02 0.48
C ARG A 158 -2.41 12.65 -0.14
N VAL A 159 -1.21 12.11 -0.05
CA VAL A 159 -0.89 10.74 -0.50
C VAL A 159 -1.08 9.78 0.65
N TYR A 160 -1.88 8.74 0.45
CA TYR A 160 -2.08 7.67 1.41
C TYR A 160 -1.58 6.36 0.82
N LEU A 161 -0.96 5.53 1.65
CA LEU A 161 -0.67 4.15 1.28
C LEU A 161 -1.99 3.37 1.26
N CYS A 162 -2.51 3.12 0.07
CA CYS A 162 -3.74 2.36 -0.09
C CYS A 162 -3.49 0.88 0.11
N LYS A 163 -4.23 0.28 1.01
CA LYS A 163 -4.27 -1.15 1.22
C LYS A 163 -5.61 -1.72 0.77
N PHE A 164 -5.56 -2.84 0.05
CA PHE A 164 -6.73 -3.64 -0.22
C PHE A 164 -7.10 -4.46 1.01
N TYR A 165 -7.93 -3.90 1.87
CA TYR A 165 -8.43 -4.58 3.06
C TYR A 165 -9.14 -5.91 2.77
N ALA A 166 -10.02 -5.91 1.79
CA ALA A 166 -10.83 -7.06 1.45
C ALA A 166 -10.03 -8.29 1.00
N GLU A 167 -8.86 -8.07 0.39
CA GLU A 167 -8.03 -9.16 -0.12
C GLU A 167 -7.26 -9.90 0.97
N MET A 168 -6.99 -9.23 2.10
CA MET A 168 -6.25 -9.84 3.21
C MET A 168 -7.14 -10.66 4.13
N CYS A 169 -8.42 -10.30 4.22
CA CYS A 169 -9.37 -10.95 5.11
C CYS A 169 -10.11 -12.12 4.45
N GLY A 170 -9.82 -12.44 3.17
CA GLY A 170 -10.40 -13.60 2.49
C GLY A 170 -11.89 -13.47 2.19
N THR A 171 -12.45 -12.25 2.18
CA THR A 171 -13.85 -11.95 1.82
C THR A 171 -13.99 -11.45 0.40
#